data_540b3723c541690df17cd70c69e6f145
#
_entry.id   540b3723c541690df17cd70c69e6f145
#
_cell.length_a   1.000
_cell.length_b   1.000
_cell.length_c   1.000
_cell.angle_alpha   90.00
_cell.angle_beta   90.00
_cell.angle_gamma   90.00
#
_symmetry.space_group_name_H-M   'P 1'
#
loop_
_entity.id
_entity.type
_entity.pdbx_description
1 polymer ?
#
loop_
_entity_poly.entity_id
_entity_poly.type
_entity_poly.pdbx_seq_one_letter_code
_entity_poly.pdbx_strand_id
1 'polypeptide(L)'
;MSYMARQQGAVLACIASCPGGRATAMELAQRLRQEGQSVGLSTVYRQLEKLVSQGKVHKLLTEEGACYQYCDKARHTDCFLLQCEGCGTIFHMDCSHLGELYDHLLEGHGFAINPRRTMFYGLCRECREAEK
;
A
#
# COMPACT_ATOMS: atom_id res chain seq x y z
N MET A 1 5.79 -26.62 -0.04
CA MET A 1 5.10 -25.36 -0.30
C MET A 1 4.20 -25.47 -1.52
N SER A 2 3.01 -24.93 -1.42
CA SER A 2 2.08 -24.95 -2.53
C SER A 2 2.56 -23.99 -3.63
N TYR A 3 2.09 -24.23 -4.84
CA TYR A 3 2.36 -23.35 -5.99
C TYR A 3 1.88 -21.93 -5.71
N MET A 4 0.71 -21.78 -5.08
CA MET A 4 0.16 -20.47 -4.75
C MET A 4 1.01 -19.72 -3.73
N ALA A 5 1.59 -20.41 -2.75
CA ALA A 5 2.46 -19.76 -1.77
C ALA A 5 3.73 -19.22 -2.43
N ARG A 6 4.27 -19.93 -3.40
CA ARG A 6 5.45 -19.45 -4.13
C ARG A 6 5.13 -18.24 -4.98
N GLN A 7 3.97 -18.23 -5.62
CA GLN A 7 3.54 -17.07 -6.42
C GLN A 7 3.31 -15.85 -5.53
N GLN A 8 2.71 -16.04 -4.36
CA GLN A 8 2.50 -14.96 -3.42
C GLN A 8 3.83 -14.36 -2.97
N GLY A 9 4.80 -15.21 -2.63
CA GLY A 9 6.13 -14.75 -2.24
C GLY A 9 6.84 -14.01 -3.36
N ALA A 10 6.71 -14.48 -4.60
CA ALA A 10 7.32 -13.85 -5.76
C ALA A 10 6.72 -12.46 -6.00
N VAL A 11 5.40 -12.31 -5.89
CA VAL A 11 4.74 -11.02 -6.06
C VAL A 11 5.16 -10.05 -4.96
N LEU A 12 5.20 -10.52 -3.71
CA LEU A 12 5.61 -9.68 -2.58
C LEU A 12 7.06 -9.20 -2.74
N ALA A 13 7.97 -10.09 -3.10
CA ALA A 13 9.37 -9.74 -3.31
C ALA A 13 9.51 -8.74 -4.46
N CYS A 14 8.73 -8.92 -5.51
CA CYS A 14 8.76 -8.04 -6.68
C CYS A 14 8.34 -6.61 -6.30
N ILE A 15 7.22 -6.46 -5.59
CA ILE A 15 6.75 -5.13 -5.22
C ILE A 15 7.71 -4.47 -4.22
N ALA A 16 8.30 -5.24 -3.32
CA ALA A 16 9.27 -4.71 -2.37
C ALA A 16 10.51 -4.16 -3.07
N SER A 17 10.87 -4.71 -4.22
CA SER A 17 12.03 -4.26 -5.00
C SER A 17 11.73 -3.11 -5.94
N CYS A 18 10.46 -2.76 -6.12
CA CYS A 18 10.08 -1.65 -7.00
C CYS A 18 10.51 -0.31 -6.40
N PRO A 19 10.81 0.69 -7.25
CA PRO A 19 11.13 2.04 -6.75
C PRO A 19 10.00 2.57 -5.87
N GLY A 20 10.35 2.98 -4.65
CA GLY A 20 9.36 3.45 -3.68
C GLY A 20 8.44 2.37 -3.14
N GLY A 21 8.66 1.09 -3.49
CA GLY A 21 7.81 0.00 -3.05
C GLY A 21 6.40 0.06 -3.62
N ARG A 22 6.22 0.71 -4.77
CA ARG A 22 4.91 0.95 -5.37
C ARG A 22 4.89 0.51 -6.83
N ALA A 23 3.79 -0.14 -7.22
CA ALA A 23 3.63 -0.60 -8.60
C ALA A 23 2.17 -0.95 -8.88
N THR A 24 1.81 -0.94 -10.17
CA THR A 24 0.55 -1.50 -10.61
C THR A 24 0.69 -3.00 -10.80
N ALA A 25 -0.44 -3.70 -10.90
CA ALA A 25 -0.42 -5.14 -11.16
C ALA A 25 0.26 -5.45 -12.50
N MET A 26 0.02 -4.62 -13.50
CA MET A 26 0.62 -4.80 -14.82
C MET A 26 2.15 -4.66 -14.77
N GLU A 27 2.65 -3.66 -14.05
CA GLU A 27 4.09 -3.48 -13.87
C GLU A 27 4.72 -4.68 -13.17
N LEU A 28 4.04 -5.23 -12.17
CA LEU A 28 4.52 -6.41 -11.45
C LEU A 28 4.57 -7.63 -12.37
N ALA A 29 3.54 -7.82 -13.19
CA ALA A 29 3.51 -8.93 -14.13
C ALA A 29 4.66 -8.84 -15.13
N GLN A 30 4.95 -7.63 -15.62
CA GLN A 30 6.06 -7.42 -16.55
C GLN A 30 7.42 -7.69 -15.90
N ARG A 31 7.62 -7.20 -14.66
CA ARG A 31 8.87 -7.44 -13.94
C ARG A 31 9.11 -8.93 -13.68
N LEU A 32 8.05 -9.64 -13.27
CA LEU A 32 8.15 -11.07 -13.01
C LEU A 32 8.52 -11.83 -14.30
N ARG A 33 7.95 -11.42 -15.42
CA ARG A 33 8.30 -12.03 -16.73
C ARG A 33 9.76 -11.79 -17.07
N GLN A 34 10.26 -10.59 -16.82
CA GLN A 34 11.67 -10.27 -17.06
C GLN A 34 12.61 -11.07 -16.19
N GLU A 35 12.16 -11.45 -15.00
CA GLU A 35 12.94 -12.27 -14.08
C GLU A 35 12.81 -13.76 -14.36
N GLY A 36 12.15 -14.12 -15.44
CA GLY A 36 11.96 -15.52 -15.82
C GLY A 36 10.80 -16.21 -15.12
N GLN A 37 9.98 -15.47 -14.42
CA GLN A 37 8.81 -16.00 -13.74
C GLN A 37 7.54 -15.61 -14.50
N SER A 38 6.93 -16.57 -15.18
CA SER A 38 5.74 -16.31 -15.97
C SER A 38 4.51 -16.41 -15.09
N VAL A 39 4.05 -15.25 -14.61
CA VAL A 39 2.85 -15.15 -13.78
C VAL A 39 1.82 -14.32 -14.54
N GLY A 40 0.64 -14.87 -14.75
CA GLY A 40 -0.42 -14.16 -15.46
C GLY A 40 -0.96 -12.99 -14.66
N LEU A 41 -1.52 -12.01 -15.37
CA LEU A 41 -2.04 -10.80 -14.74
C LEU A 41 -3.13 -11.09 -13.73
N SER A 42 -4.05 -11.99 -14.04
CA SER A 42 -5.13 -12.36 -13.10
C SER A 42 -4.58 -13.00 -11.83
N THR A 43 -3.49 -13.77 -11.95
CA THR A 43 -2.85 -14.37 -10.79
C THR A 43 -2.18 -13.29 -9.94
N VAL A 44 -1.54 -12.29 -10.58
CA VAL A 44 -0.95 -11.16 -9.86
C VAL A 44 -2.01 -10.42 -9.06
N TYR A 45 -3.15 -10.11 -9.66
CA TYR A 45 -4.26 -9.46 -8.95
C TYR A 45 -4.72 -10.28 -7.77
N ARG A 46 -4.88 -11.59 -7.96
CA ARG A 46 -5.35 -12.49 -6.89
C ARG A 46 -4.37 -12.49 -5.72
N GLN A 47 -3.07 -12.57 -6.00
CA GLN A 47 -2.07 -12.56 -4.95
C GLN A 47 -1.98 -11.21 -4.25
N LEU A 48 -2.11 -10.11 -5.00
CA LEU A 48 -2.13 -8.77 -4.41
C LEU A 48 -3.32 -8.59 -3.47
N GLU A 49 -4.50 -9.07 -3.84
CA GLU A 49 -5.66 -8.98 -2.96
C GLU A 49 -5.46 -9.75 -1.66
N LYS A 50 -4.80 -10.91 -1.73
CA LYS A 50 -4.46 -11.67 -0.53
C LYS A 50 -3.46 -10.93 0.33
N LEU A 51 -2.44 -10.31 -0.29
CA LEU A 51 -1.44 -9.53 0.43
C LEU A 51 -2.05 -8.30 1.09
N VAL A 52 -3.03 -7.68 0.44
CA VAL A 52 -3.77 -6.55 1.03
C VAL A 52 -4.53 -7.03 2.26
N SER A 53 -5.22 -8.17 2.17
CA SER A 53 -5.97 -8.70 3.31
C SER A 53 -5.05 -9.08 4.47
N GLN A 54 -3.80 -9.43 4.19
CA GLN A 54 -2.81 -9.76 5.21
C GLN A 54 -2.10 -8.52 5.77
N GLY A 55 -2.35 -7.35 5.22
CA GLY A 55 -1.73 -6.12 5.66
C GLY A 55 -0.31 -5.91 5.18
N LYS A 56 0.18 -6.72 4.25
CA LYS A 56 1.55 -6.61 3.73
C LYS A 56 1.67 -5.63 2.58
N VAL A 57 0.56 -5.32 1.94
CA VAL A 57 0.48 -4.40 0.81
C VAL A 57 -0.75 -3.54 0.99
N HIS A 58 -0.67 -2.27 0.61
CA HIS A 58 -1.78 -1.34 0.61
C HIS A 58 -2.28 -1.12 -0.81
N LYS A 59 -3.60 -1.11 -0.98
CA LYS A 59 -4.20 -0.82 -2.28
C LYS A 59 -4.59 0.65 -2.32
N LEU A 60 -4.11 1.35 -3.34
CA LEU A 60 -4.35 2.78 -3.52
C LEU A 60 -5.10 2.99 -4.82
N LEU A 61 -6.16 3.78 -4.77
CA LEU A 61 -6.90 4.14 -5.97
C LEU A 61 -6.40 5.49 -6.47
N THR A 62 -5.85 5.50 -7.67
CA THR A 62 -5.34 6.71 -8.31
C THR A 62 -6.16 7.01 -9.55
N GLU A 63 -5.96 8.18 -10.14
CA GLU A 63 -6.64 8.55 -11.38
C GLU A 63 -6.30 7.59 -12.53
N GLU A 64 -5.14 6.97 -12.46
CA GLU A 64 -4.69 6.00 -13.47
C GLU A 64 -5.13 4.58 -13.16
N GLY A 65 -5.83 4.35 -12.04
CA GLY A 65 -6.30 3.04 -11.63
C GLY A 65 -5.72 2.58 -10.31
N ALA A 66 -5.79 1.28 -10.05
CA ALA A 66 -5.32 0.72 -8.78
C ALA A 66 -3.80 0.59 -8.78
N CYS A 67 -3.19 1.04 -7.71
CA CYS A 67 -1.76 0.92 -7.46
C CYS A 67 -1.58 0.23 -6.10
N TYR A 68 -0.45 -0.45 -5.92
CA TYR A 68 -0.18 -1.19 -4.70
C TYR A 68 1.11 -0.70 -4.07
N GLN A 69 1.11 -0.57 -2.75
CA GLN A 69 2.24 -0.08 -1.98
C GLN A 69 2.70 -1.15 -0.99
N TYR A 70 3.98 -1.53 -1.07
CA TYR A 70 4.56 -2.46 -0.13
C TYR A 70 4.63 -1.84 1.26
N CYS A 71 4.26 -2.61 2.27
CA CYS A 71 4.33 -2.19 3.66
C CYS A 71 5.40 -2.99 4.38
N ASP A 72 6.49 -2.33 4.78
CA ASP A 72 7.61 -2.97 5.45
C ASP A 72 7.50 -2.93 6.97
N LYS A 73 6.40 -2.40 7.49
CA LYS A 73 6.18 -2.30 8.93
C LYS A 73 5.81 -3.66 9.51
N ALA A 74 6.46 -4.05 10.60
CA ALA A 74 6.19 -5.31 11.26
C ALA A 74 4.79 -5.34 11.91
N ARG A 75 4.29 -4.18 12.32
CA ARG A 75 2.96 -4.03 12.91
C ARG A 75 2.12 -3.15 11.99
N HIS A 76 1.13 -3.74 11.38
CA HIS A 76 0.31 -3.06 10.38
C HIS A 76 -0.86 -2.28 10.97
N THR A 77 -1.13 -2.45 12.26
CA THR A 77 -2.21 -1.75 12.94
C THR A 77 -1.94 -0.24 13.08
N ASP A 78 -0.66 0.14 13.11
CA ASP A 78 -0.26 1.53 13.31
C ASP A 78 0.33 2.16 12.04
N CYS A 79 -0.02 1.60 10.89
CA CYS A 79 0.51 2.06 9.61
C CYS A 79 -0.48 3.02 8.95
N PHE A 80 -0.03 4.25 8.67
CA PHE A 80 -0.86 5.30 8.09
C PHE A 80 -0.25 5.79 6.80
N LEU A 81 -1.11 6.12 5.83
CA LEU A 81 -0.68 6.61 4.54
C LEU A 81 -1.12 8.05 4.33
N LEU A 82 -0.20 8.86 3.83
CA LEU A 82 -0.44 10.25 3.48
C LEU A 82 -0.12 10.43 2.00
N GLN A 83 -0.99 11.10 1.27
CA GLN A 83 -0.71 11.39 -0.14
C GLN A 83 -0.72 12.89 -0.36
N CYS A 84 0.35 13.39 -0.99
CA CYS A 84 0.43 14.79 -1.37
C CYS A 84 -0.39 15.03 -2.64
N GLU A 85 -1.30 15.98 -2.57
CA GLU A 85 -2.13 16.32 -3.72
C GLU A 85 -1.37 17.12 -4.78
N GLY A 86 -0.24 17.72 -4.39
CA GLY A 86 0.58 18.49 -5.30
C GLY A 86 1.53 17.64 -6.16
N CYS A 87 2.31 16.79 -5.52
CA CYS A 87 3.32 15.97 -6.23
C CYS A 87 2.96 14.49 -6.34
N GLY A 88 1.88 14.06 -5.67
CA GLY A 88 1.43 12.68 -5.73
C GLY A 88 2.24 11.70 -4.88
N THR A 89 3.27 12.17 -4.17
CA THR A 89 4.10 11.31 -3.34
C THR A 89 3.28 10.72 -2.20
N ILE A 90 3.51 9.44 -1.92
CA ILE A 90 2.84 8.74 -0.83
C ILE A 90 3.84 8.53 0.29
N PHE A 91 3.48 9.00 1.48
CA PHE A 91 4.30 8.86 2.68
C PHE A 91 3.70 7.79 3.58
N HIS A 92 4.56 6.94 4.07
CA HIS A 92 4.21 5.84 4.95
C HIS A 92 4.62 6.24 6.35
N MET A 93 3.65 6.40 7.25
CA MET A 93 3.92 6.97 8.56
C MET A 93 3.43 6.09 9.69
N ASP A 94 4.18 6.10 10.77
CA ASP A 94 3.87 5.42 12.01
C ASP A 94 3.69 6.50 13.09
N CYS A 95 2.48 6.64 13.62
CA CYS A 95 2.18 7.72 14.56
C CYS A 95 1.22 7.25 15.65
N SER A 96 1.69 7.25 16.90
CA SER A 96 0.88 6.81 18.03
C SER A 96 -0.30 7.74 18.31
N HIS A 97 -0.20 9.00 17.97
CA HIS A 97 -1.32 9.96 18.16
C HIS A 97 -2.50 9.64 17.27
N LEU A 98 -2.27 9.10 16.07
CA LEU A 98 -3.36 8.67 15.21
C LEU A 98 -4.06 7.44 15.78
N GLY A 99 -3.30 6.56 16.43
CA GLY A 99 -3.88 5.43 17.14
C GLY A 99 -4.84 5.87 18.23
N GLU A 100 -4.48 6.91 18.97
CA GLU A 100 -5.35 7.48 20.01
C GLU A 100 -6.64 8.04 19.40
N LEU A 101 -6.55 8.69 18.24
CA LEU A 101 -7.73 9.20 17.55
C LEU A 101 -8.66 8.06 17.12
N TYR A 102 -8.09 6.99 16.62
CA TYR A 102 -8.86 5.82 16.21
C TYR A 102 -9.58 5.19 17.42
N ASP A 103 -8.87 5.10 18.56
CA ASP A 103 -9.47 4.60 19.81
C ASP A 103 -10.61 5.50 20.28
N HIS A 104 -10.44 6.80 20.15
CA HIS A 104 -11.48 7.76 20.51
C HIS A 104 -12.75 7.56 19.66
N LEU A 105 -12.57 7.35 18.35
CA LEU A 105 -13.70 7.13 17.45
C LEU A 105 -14.43 5.82 17.79
N LEU A 106 -13.68 4.80 18.18
CA LEU A 106 -14.28 3.53 18.55
C LEU A 106 -15.04 3.63 19.86
N GLU A 107 -14.43 4.18 20.89
CA GLU A 107 -15.02 4.26 22.22
C GLU A 107 -16.10 5.35 22.35
N GLY A 108 -15.84 6.51 21.74
CA GLY A 108 -16.73 7.66 21.85
C GLY A 108 -17.86 7.69 20.85
N HIS A 109 -17.65 7.12 19.67
CA HIS A 109 -18.60 7.21 18.55
C HIS A 109 -19.03 5.85 18.01
N GLY A 110 -18.48 4.77 18.53
CA GLY A 110 -18.84 3.42 18.09
C GLY A 110 -18.42 3.11 16.67
N PHE A 111 -17.38 3.77 16.17
CA PHE A 111 -16.94 3.63 14.79
C PHE A 111 -15.50 3.13 14.73
N ALA A 112 -15.30 1.95 14.15
CA ALA A 112 -13.98 1.34 14.00
C ALA A 112 -13.42 1.67 12.64
N ILE A 113 -12.35 2.48 12.60
CA ILE A 113 -11.66 2.82 11.35
C ILE A 113 -10.75 1.67 10.96
N ASN A 114 -10.71 1.37 9.66
CA ASN A 114 -9.76 0.40 9.13
C ASN A 114 -8.51 1.15 8.65
N PRO A 115 -7.39 1.13 9.40
CA PRO A 115 -6.21 1.90 9.02
C PRO A 115 -5.59 1.41 7.71
N ARG A 116 -5.80 0.15 7.32
CA ARG A 116 -5.28 -0.39 6.06
C ARG A 116 -5.95 0.20 4.84
N ARG A 117 -7.13 0.80 5.01
CA ARG A 117 -7.89 1.40 3.92
C ARG A 117 -8.06 2.89 4.09
N THR A 118 -7.28 3.50 4.99
CA THR A 118 -7.38 4.92 5.30
C THR A 118 -6.20 5.66 4.67
N MET A 119 -6.51 6.73 3.94
CA MET A 119 -5.53 7.58 3.31
C MET A 119 -5.86 9.02 3.66
N PHE A 120 -4.85 9.77 4.12
CA PHE A 120 -5.00 11.20 4.37
C PHE A 120 -4.43 11.97 3.21
N TYR A 121 -5.12 13.02 2.80
CA TYR A 121 -4.72 13.86 1.66
C TYR A 121 -4.37 15.25 2.13
N GLY A 122 -3.33 15.81 1.53
CA GLY A 122 -2.90 17.15 1.88
C GLY A 122 -1.71 17.55 1.02
N LEU A 123 -0.90 18.47 1.50
CA LEU A 123 0.30 18.92 0.80
C LEU A 123 1.53 18.63 1.63
N CYS A 124 2.56 18.05 1.02
CA CYS A 124 3.83 17.84 1.68
C CYS A 124 4.51 19.21 1.89
N ARG A 125 5.58 19.21 2.69
CA ARG A 125 6.28 20.45 3.03
C ARG A 125 6.72 21.22 1.78
N GLU A 126 7.32 20.51 0.83
CA GLU A 126 7.84 21.13 -0.39
C GLU A 126 6.74 21.77 -1.24
N CYS A 127 5.62 21.05 -1.41
CA CYS A 127 4.51 21.57 -2.19
C CYS A 127 3.80 22.73 -1.48
N ARG A 128 3.70 22.64 -0.15
CA ARG A 128 3.09 23.71 0.63
C ARG A 128 3.91 24.99 0.57
N GLU A 129 5.23 24.86 0.62
CA GLU A 129 6.13 26.01 0.50
C GLU A 129 6.15 26.59 -0.90
N ALA A 130 6.00 25.75 -1.92
CA ALA A 130 5.99 26.20 -3.32
C ALA A 130 4.77 27.02 -3.66
N GLU A 131 3.66 26.89 -2.91
CA GLU A 131 2.43 27.64 -3.14
C GLU A 131 2.42 29.05 -2.56
N LYS A 132 3.43 29.41 -1.80
CA LYS A 132 3.51 30.74 -1.21
C LYS A 132 4.10 31.77 -2.16
#